data_f89748104d7b6d35c4470d3182e36421
#
_entry.id   f89748104d7b6d35c4470d3182e36421
#
_cell.length_a   1.000
_cell.length_b   1.000
_cell.length_c   1.000
_cell.angle_alpha   90.00
_cell.angle_beta   90.00
_cell.angle_gamma   90.00
#
_symmetry.space_group_name_H-M   'P 1'
#
loop_
_entity.id
_entity.type
_entity.pdbx_description
1 polymer ?
#
loop_
_entity_poly.entity_id
_entity_poly.type
_entity_poly.pdbx_seq_one_letter_code
_entity_poly.pdbx_strand_id
1 'polypeptide(L)'
;MRPKIRFLNDELLLKIISEAKEILCTLGIEIHNNSILSLLSDSGTKTDMDKSHVVFTEDIINKSLETIPHSFKLYDVNGNQTHDFSGHNIHFTPGSAALNILDPNSKQIRTPLTNDYIEYVKVINQLKNIASQSTAFIPSDVHQNISDSYRLFLSLLYSEKPVVTGAFTIESFEVMKNFLVAVRGSEEELRQKPLSVFSCCPTSPLKWSDVTSQNVIDCARYSIPVEFISMPLSGFVAPVTLTGSLIQIGRAHV
;
A
#
# COMPACT_ATOMS: atom_id res chain seq x y z
N MET A 1 20.06 22.46 -6.37
CA MET A 1 18.71 22.61 -6.99
C MET A 1 18.40 21.31 -7.73
N ARG A 2 17.28 20.64 -7.43
CA ARG A 2 16.89 19.42 -8.17
C ARG A 2 16.06 19.83 -9.39
N PRO A 3 16.28 19.27 -10.59
CA PRO A 3 15.48 19.57 -11.76
C PRO A 3 14.03 19.09 -11.51
N LYS A 4 13.06 19.90 -11.93
CA LYS A 4 11.63 19.53 -11.91
C LYS A 4 11.18 19.30 -13.36
N ILE A 5 10.59 18.14 -13.62
CA ILE A 5 9.99 17.81 -14.93
C ILE A 5 8.47 17.82 -14.70
N ARG A 6 7.74 18.59 -15.51
CA ARG A 6 6.27 18.60 -15.51
C ARG A 6 5.77 18.08 -16.85
N PHE A 7 4.92 17.06 -16.81
CA PHE A 7 4.26 16.52 -18.00
C PHE A 7 2.86 17.09 -18.22
N LEU A 8 2.22 17.58 -17.14
CA LEU A 8 0.87 18.12 -17.16
C LEU A 8 0.92 19.60 -16.76
N ASN A 9 0.07 20.42 -17.39
CA ASN A 9 -0.20 21.79 -16.91
C ASN A 9 -1.17 21.76 -15.74
N ASP A 10 -1.25 22.87 -15.01
CA ASP A 10 -2.07 22.95 -13.80
C ASP A 10 -3.58 22.84 -14.11
N GLU A 11 -4.05 23.36 -15.25
CA GLU A 11 -5.45 23.24 -15.69
C GLU A 11 -5.86 21.79 -15.89
N LEU A 12 -5.05 21.00 -16.60
CA LEU A 12 -5.33 19.58 -16.83
C LEU A 12 -5.26 18.77 -15.52
N LEU A 13 -4.33 19.12 -14.63
CA LEU A 13 -4.22 18.50 -13.31
C LEU A 13 -5.50 18.72 -12.49
N LEU A 14 -5.97 19.96 -12.40
CA LEU A 14 -7.19 20.29 -11.67
C LEU A 14 -8.42 19.62 -12.30
N LYS A 15 -8.47 19.51 -13.62
CA LYS A 15 -9.55 18.82 -14.32
C LYS A 15 -9.55 17.32 -13.97
N ILE A 16 -8.39 16.64 -13.96
CA ILE A 16 -8.28 15.23 -13.58
C ILE A 16 -8.78 15.01 -12.15
N ILE A 17 -8.39 15.88 -11.21
CA ILE A 17 -8.84 15.78 -9.81
C ILE A 17 -10.35 16.00 -9.71
N SER A 18 -10.89 16.99 -10.42
CA SER A 18 -12.33 17.28 -10.44
C SER A 18 -13.14 16.10 -10.98
N GLU A 19 -12.71 15.52 -12.09
CA GLU A 19 -13.37 14.34 -12.68
C GLU A 19 -13.27 13.11 -11.77
N ALA A 20 -12.15 12.92 -11.07
CA ALA A 20 -12.00 11.84 -10.09
C ALA A 20 -12.99 11.98 -8.92
N LYS A 21 -13.16 13.20 -8.39
CA LYS A 21 -14.17 13.51 -7.35
C LYS A 21 -15.60 13.32 -7.88
N GLU A 22 -15.88 13.76 -9.10
CA GLU A 22 -17.19 13.58 -9.73
C GLU A 22 -17.58 12.10 -9.85
N ILE A 23 -16.63 11.23 -10.22
CA ILE A 23 -16.86 9.78 -10.25
C ILE A 23 -17.24 9.26 -8.87
N LEU A 24 -16.54 9.65 -7.81
CA LEU A 24 -16.87 9.23 -6.44
C LEU A 24 -18.23 9.77 -5.97
N CYS A 25 -18.62 10.96 -6.40
CA CYS A 25 -19.87 11.62 -6.02
C CYS A 25 -21.09 11.20 -6.87
N THR A 26 -20.87 10.61 -8.04
CA THR A 26 -21.97 10.23 -8.96
C THR A 26 -22.10 8.73 -9.12
N LEU A 27 -20.99 8.05 -9.47
CA LEU A 27 -20.95 6.61 -9.65
C LEU A 27 -20.67 5.88 -8.33
N GLY A 28 -19.83 6.46 -7.46
CA GLY A 28 -19.42 5.81 -6.21
C GLY A 28 -18.51 4.61 -6.44
N ILE A 29 -18.38 3.78 -5.41
CA ILE A 29 -17.54 2.58 -5.40
C ILE A 29 -18.24 1.42 -4.69
N GLU A 30 -17.82 0.20 -5.02
CA GLU A 30 -18.22 -1.02 -4.35
C GLU A 30 -17.22 -1.37 -3.24
N ILE A 31 -17.71 -1.62 -2.02
CA ILE A 31 -16.87 -1.96 -0.85
C ILE A 31 -17.38 -3.24 -0.20
N HIS A 32 -16.58 -4.31 -0.26
CA HIS A 32 -16.95 -5.62 0.29
C HIS A 32 -16.50 -5.80 1.75
N ASN A 33 -16.73 -4.79 2.60
CA ASN A 33 -16.46 -4.85 4.03
C ASN A 33 -17.55 -4.11 4.80
N ASN A 34 -18.33 -4.84 5.57
CA ASN A 34 -19.49 -4.30 6.31
C ASN A 34 -19.08 -3.25 7.36
N SER A 35 -17.90 -3.39 7.97
CA SER A 35 -17.43 -2.42 8.98
C SER A 35 -17.15 -1.06 8.35
N ILE A 36 -16.54 -1.04 7.14
CA ILE A 36 -16.32 0.21 6.39
C ILE A 36 -17.64 0.77 5.88
N LEU A 37 -18.53 -0.07 5.34
CA LEU A 37 -19.85 0.39 4.88
C LEU A 37 -20.61 1.09 6.01
N SER A 38 -20.62 0.51 7.22
CA SER A 38 -21.24 1.13 8.40
C SER A 38 -20.56 2.45 8.77
N LEU A 39 -19.23 2.48 8.82
CA LEU A 39 -18.46 3.69 9.12
C LEU A 39 -18.75 4.83 8.13
N LEU A 40 -18.80 4.52 6.85
CA LEU A 40 -19.11 5.50 5.81
C LEU A 40 -20.57 5.96 5.88
N SER A 41 -21.51 5.05 6.13
CA SER A 41 -22.92 5.40 6.35
C SER A 41 -23.08 6.36 7.52
N ASP A 42 -22.42 6.09 8.65
CA ASP A 42 -22.44 6.94 9.84
C ASP A 42 -21.80 8.31 9.58
N SER A 43 -20.86 8.36 8.63
CA SER A 43 -20.22 9.60 8.17
C SER A 43 -21.09 10.45 7.23
N GLY A 44 -22.26 9.94 6.82
CA GLY A 44 -23.23 10.67 6.00
C GLY A 44 -23.07 10.42 4.49
N THR A 45 -22.40 9.35 4.05
CA THR A 45 -22.40 8.91 2.65
C THR A 45 -23.75 8.27 2.28
N LYS A 46 -24.03 8.22 0.96
CA LYS A 46 -25.17 7.44 0.45
C LYS A 46 -24.71 5.98 0.29
N THR A 47 -25.02 5.16 1.31
CA THR A 47 -24.62 3.76 1.35
C THR A 47 -25.78 2.83 1.09
N ASP A 48 -25.64 1.91 0.12
CA ASP A 48 -26.54 0.79 -0.14
C ASP A 48 -25.86 -0.49 0.38
N MET A 49 -26.29 -0.94 1.57
CA MET A 49 -25.70 -2.11 2.24
C MET A 49 -25.94 -3.41 1.47
N ASP A 50 -27.09 -3.55 0.80
CA ASP A 50 -27.46 -4.77 0.06
C ASP A 50 -26.60 -4.93 -1.21
N LYS A 51 -26.19 -3.81 -1.83
CA LYS A 51 -25.34 -3.79 -3.02
C LYS A 51 -23.87 -3.56 -2.69
N SER A 52 -23.53 -3.41 -1.42
CA SER A 52 -22.15 -3.06 -0.98
C SER A 52 -21.62 -1.81 -1.69
N HIS A 53 -22.48 -0.81 -1.92
CA HIS A 53 -22.17 0.34 -2.76
C HIS A 53 -22.24 1.66 -1.98
N VAL A 54 -21.29 2.55 -2.23
CA VAL A 54 -21.18 3.84 -1.56
C VAL A 54 -21.00 4.96 -2.58
N VAL A 55 -21.80 6.01 -2.47
CA VAL A 55 -21.64 7.26 -3.19
C VAL A 55 -21.24 8.34 -2.19
N PHE A 56 -20.11 8.99 -2.42
CA PHE A 56 -19.57 9.99 -1.51
C PHE A 56 -20.22 11.36 -1.75
N THR A 57 -20.09 12.23 -0.75
CA THR A 57 -20.38 13.66 -0.92
C THR A 57 -19.07 14.43 -1.05
N GLU A 58 -19.09 15.56 -1.73
CA GLU A 58 -17.90 16.40 -1.89
C GLU A 58 -17.36 16.89 -0.53
N ASP A 59 -18.24 17.17 0.42
CA ASP A 59 -17.87 17.56 1.78
C ASP A 59 -17.07 16.50 2.51
N ILE A 60 -17.46 15.22 2.39
CA ILE A 60 -16.74 14.11 3.02
C ILE A 60 -15.35 13.96 2.39
N ILE A 61 -15.27 14.02 1.06
CA ILE A 61 -14.00 13.95 0.34
C ILE A 61 -13.08 15.10 0.80
N ASN A 62 -13.57 16.34 0.80
CA ASN A 62 -12.78 17.49 1.17
C ASN A 62 -12.30 17.41 2.63
N LYS A 63 -13.18 17.09 3.58
CA LYS A 63 -12.81 16.88 4.99
C LYS A 63 -11.75 15.79 5.16
N SER A 64 -11.88 14.69 4.42
CA SER A 64 -10.89 13.61 4.47
C SER A 64 -9.53 14.09 3.98
N LEU A 65 -9.49 14.82 2.87
CA LEU A 65 -8.25 15.40 2.32
C LEU A 65 -7.60 16.42 3.25
N GLU A 66 -8.37 17.17 4.04
CA GLU A 66 -7.86 18.13 5.03
C GLU A 66 -7.24 17.44 6.25
N THR A 67 -7.68 16.22 6.58
CA THR A 67 -7.26 15.52 7.80
C THR A 67 -6.13 14.52 7.58
N ILE A 68 -5.84 14.14 6.35
CA ILE A 68 -4.73 13.22 6.07
C ILE A 68 -3.38 13.85 6.40
N PRO A 69 -2.43 13.09 6.95
CA PRO A 69 -1.07 13.59 7.18
C PRO A 69 -0.37 13.98 5.88
N HIS A 70 0.11 15.22 5.77
CA HIS A 70 0.88 15.69 4.60
C HIS A 70 2.30 15.13 4.54
N SER A 71 2.77 14.52 5.61
CA SER A 71 4.08 13.87 5.69
C SER A 71 4.08 12.83 6.81
N PHE A 72 4.93 11.84 6.65
CA PHE A 72 5.22 10.87 7.71
C PHE A 72 6.67 10.38 7.61
N LYS A 73 7.13 9.68 8.62
CA LYS A 73 8.49 9.17 8.71
C LYS A 73 8.49 7.68 8.91
N LEU A 74 9.53 7.00 8.43
CA LEU A 74 9.78 5.60 8.79
C LEU A 74 11.11 5.47 9.51
N TYR A 75 11.18 4.45 10.32
CA TYR A 75 12.32 4.16 11.16
C TYR A 75 12.79 2.74 10.92
N ASP A 76 14.11 2.53 10.96
CA ASP A 76 14.71 1.20 10.86
C ASP A 76 14.42 0.32 12.08
N VAL A 77 14.88 -0.92 12.08
CA VAL A 77 14.73 -1.88 13.20
C VAL A 77 15.32 -1.31 14.49
N ASN A 78 16.39 -0.52 14.42
CA ASN A 78 17.06 0.10 15.58
C ASN A 78 16.37 1.38 16.07
N GLY A 79 15.31 1.85 15.39
CA GLY A 79 14.58 3.07 15.75
C GLY A 79 15.21 4.36 15.22
N ASN A 80 16.17 4.29 14.28
CA ASN A 80 16.72 5.46 13.60
C ASN A 80 15.80 5.88 12.45
N GLN A 81 15.56 7.18 12.29
CA GLN A 81 14.79 7.70 11.17
C GLN A 81 15.55 7.49 9.86
N THR A 82 14.94 6.80 8.91
CA THR A 82 15.50 6.51 7.58
C THR A 82 14.74 7.18 6.44
N HIS A 83 13.44 7.44 6.63
CA HIS A 83 12.59 8.08 5.63
C HIS A 83 11.95 9.34 6.17
N ASP A 84 11.75 10.27 5.25
CA ASP A 84 10.97 11.49 5.46
C ASP A 84 10.14 11.72 4.18
N PHE A 85 8.85 11.42 4.25
CA PHE A 85 7.91 11.60 3.13
C PHE A 85 7.32 13.00 3.12
N SER A 86 8.17 14.01 3.25
CA SER A 86 7.78 15.42 3.12
C SER A 86 8.28 16.02 1.80
N GLY A 87 7.54 16.98 1.28
CA GLY A 87 7.92 17.78 0.12
C GLY A 87 8.20 16.93 -1.13
N HIS A 88 9.43 16.95 -1.60
CA HIS A 88 9.88 16.23 -2.83
C HIS A 88 10.94 15.16 -2.53
N ASN A 89 10.95 14.61 -1.32
CA ASN A 89 11.86 13.53 -0.98
C ASN A 89 11.46 12.24 -1.70
N ILE A 90 12.46 11.50 -2.15
CA ILE A 90 12.27 10.25 -2.90
C ILE A 90 13.05 9.15 -2.18
N HIS A 91 12.38 8.04 -1.93
CA HIS A 91 12.95 6.84 -1.33
C HIS A 91 12.64 5.65 -2.23
N PHE A 92 13.67 4.92 -2.66
CA PHE A 92 13.51 3.76 -3.52
C PHE A 92 13.25 2.51 -2.69
N THR A 93 12.26 1.73 -3.13
CA THR A 93 11.94 0.39 -2.60
C THR A 93 11.89 -0.60 -3.77
N PRO A 94 12.23 -1.88 -3.56
CA PRO A 94 12.04 -2.91 -4.57
C PRO A 94 10.55 -3.18 -4.85
N GLY A 95 10.26 -3.89 -5.94
CA GLY A 95 8.91 -4.40 -6.22
C GLY A 95 8.48 -5.52 -5.27
N SER A 96 7.23 -5.94 -5.34
CA SER A 96 6.69 -6.97 -4.43
C SER A 96 5.85 -8.03 -5.13
N ALA A 97 5.69 -9.17 -4.43
CA ALA A 97 4.81 -10.29 -4.73
C ALA A 97 5.06 -10.99 -6.09
N ALA A 98 6.29 -11.03 -6.57
CA ALA A 98 6.64 -11.82 -7.75
C ALA A 98 6.48 -13.33 -7.48
N LEU A 99 5.98 -14.06 -8.48
CA LEU A 99 5.77 -15.51 -8.42
C LEU A 99 6.97 -16.29 -8.94
N ASN A 100 7.84 -15.65 -9.71
CA ASN A 100 9.00 -16.27 -10.34
C ASN A 100 10.24 -15.40 -10.18
N ILE A 101 11.40 -16.03 -10.23
CA ILE A 101 12.72 -15.39 -10.29
C ILE A 101 13.50 -15.89 -11.51
N LEU A 102 14.44 -15.10 -11.99
CA LEU A 102 15.47 -15.54 -12.91
C LEU A 102 16.62 -16.10 -12.10
N ASP A 103 16.83 -17.42 -12.17
CA ASP A 103 17.93 -18.06 -11.46
C ASP A 103 19.29 -17.55 -11.97
N PRO A 104 20.16 -17.02 -11.09
CA PRO A 104 21.42 -16.41 -11.51
C PRO A 104 22.43 -17.42 -12.11
N ASN A 105 22.32 -18.70 -11.78
CA ASN A 105 23.22 -19.75 -12.24
C ASN A 105 22.75 -20.38 -13.53
N SER A 106 21.53 -20.95 -13.52
CA SER A 106 20.95 -21.64 -14.68
C SER A 106 20.43 -20.70 -15.76
N LYS A 107 20.20 -19.41 -15.46
CA LYS A 107 19.55 -18.43 -16.35
C LYS A 107 18.13 -18.84 -16.77
N GLN A 108 17.49 -19.72 -16.00
CA GLN A 108 16.10 -20.15 -16.23
C GLN A 108 15.15 -19.46 -15.26
N ILE A 109 13.93 -19.26 -15.72
CA ILE A 109 12.84 -18.77 -14.85
C ILE A 109 12.34 -19.95 -14.01
N ARG A 110 12.28 -19.75 -12.70
CA ARG A 110 11.73 -20.74 -11.75
C ARG A 110 10.99 -20.06 -10.61
N THR A 111 10.22 -20.83 -9.85
CA THR A 111 9.63 -20.39 -8.59
C THR A 111 10.73 -20.15 -7.54
N PRO A 112 10.61 -19.10 -6.72
CA PRO A 112 11.56 -18.82 -5.64
C PRO A 112 11.35 -19.76 -4.45
N LEU A 113 12.41 -19.97 -3.69
CA LEU A 113 12.41 -20.69 -2.41
C LEU A 113 12.74 -19.73 -1.27
N THR A 114 12.55 -20.17 -0.03
CA THR A 114 12.90 -19.41 1.19
C THR A 114 14.34 -18.91 1.16
N ASN A 115 15.29 -19.75 0.73
CA ASN A 115 16.69 -19.35 0.67
C ASN A 115 16.95 -18.21 -0.31
N ASP A 116 16.29 -18.21 -1.47
CA ASP A 116 16.37 -17.10 -2.43
C ASP A 116 15.89 -15.79 -1.78
N TYR A 117 14.81 -15.87 -0.97
CA TYR A 117 14.29 -14.72 -0.27
C TYR A 117 15.27 -14.17 0.77
N ILE A 118 15.91 -15.04 1.55
CA ILE A 118 16.92 -14.65 2.54
C ILE A 118 18.11 -13.99 1.86
N GLU A 119 18.60 -14.53 0.76
CA GLU A 119 19.70 -13.95 -0.02
C GLU A 119 19.32 -12.57 -0.58
N TYR A 120 18.13 -12.45 -1.14
CA TYR A 120 17.60 -11.17 -1.59
C TYR A 120 17.57 -10.13 -0.47
N VAL A 121 17.01 -10.45 0.70
CA VAL A 121 16.92 -9.53 1.83
C VAL A 121 18.30 -9.04 2.26
N LYS A 122 19.29 -9.93 2.33
CA LYS A 122 20.68 -9.60 2.67
C LYS A 122 21.32 -8.67 1.62
N VAL A 123 21.09 -8.91 0.33
CA VAL A 123 21.60 -8.05 -0.75
C VAL A 123 20.99 -6.65 -0.65
N ILE A 124 19.66 -6.55 -0.53
CA ILE A 124 18.98 -5.26 -0.42
C ILE A 124 19.43 -4.49 0.83
N ASN A 125 19.69 -5.18 1.93
CA ASN A 125 20.19 -4.53 3.15
C ASN A 125 21.51 -3.77 2.91
N GLN A 126 22.38 -4.25 2.02
CA GLN A 126 23.67 -3.63 1.71
C GLN A 126 23.58 -2.49 0.67
N LEU A 127 22.49 -2.36 -0.06
CA LEU A 127 22.33 -1.37 -1.11
C LEU A 127 21.92 0.00 -0.53
N LYS A 128 22.86 0.95 -0.46
CA LYS A 128 22.65 2.28 0.14
C LYS A 128 21.51 3.09 -0.50
N ASN A 129 21.32 2.95 -1.81
CA ASN A 129 20.32 3.72 -2.56
C ASN A 129 18.93 3.07 -2.57
N ILE A 130 18.79 1.87 -2.02
CA ILE A 130 17.50 1.23 -1.78
C ILE A 130 17.17 1.45 -0.31
N ALA A 131 16.18 2.28 -0.04
CA ALA A 131 15.91 2.77 1.30
C ALA A 131 15.13 1.78 2.18
N SER A 132 14.28 0.96 1.58
CA SER A 132 13.43 -0.02 2.27
C SER A 132 13.65 -1.44 1.73
N GLN A 133 13.24 -2.42 2.50
CA GLN A 133 12.92 -3.76 2.03
C GLN A 133 11.52 -3.78 1.40
N SER A 134 11.25 -4.79 0.61
CA SER A 134 9.89 -5.18 0.25
C SER A 134 9.73 -6.69 0.36
N THR A 135 8.48 -7.15 0.52
CA THR A 135 8.16 -8.57 0.44
C THR A 135 8.13 -9.02 -1.03
N ALA A 136 9.31 -8.98 -1.69
CA ALA A 136 9.53 -8.93 -3.14
C ALA A 136 8.96 -10.10 -3.93
N PHE A 137 9.01 -11.32 -3.38
CA PHE A 137 8.47 -12.51 -4.04
C PHE A 137 7.97 -13.54 -3.03
N ILE A 138 7.23 -14.52 -3.51
CA ILE A 138 6.52 -15.50 -2.69
C ILE A 138 7.29 -16.83 -2.74
N PRO A 139 7.96 -17.26 -1.65
CA PRO A 139 8.59 -18.57 -1.57
C PRO A 139 7.58 -19.69 -1.78
N SER A 140 7.88 -20.63 -2.68
CA SER A 140 6.99 -21.74 -3.05
C SER A 140 7.07 -22.94 -2.09
N ASP A 141 8.07 -22.96 -1.24
CA ASP A 141 8.29 -23.98 -0.19
C ASP A 141 7.57 -23.64 1.14
N VAL A 142 6.72 -22.59 1.14
CA VAL A 142 5.96 -22.14 2.30
C VAL A 142 4.48 -22.21 2.02
N HIS A 143 3.68 -22.62 3.00
CA HIS A 143 2.23 -22.66 2.85
C HIS A 143 1.63 -21.26 2.61
N GLN A 144 0.68 -21.17 1.70
CA GLN A 144 0.11 -19.88 1.26
C GLN A 144 -0.46 -19.04 2.41
N ASN A 145 -1.10 -19.67 3.40
CA ASN A 145 -1.76 -18.97 4.52
C ASN A 145 -0.79 -18.24 5.46
N ILE A 146 0.50 -18.52 5.38
CA ILE A 146 1.53 -17.86 6.20
C ILE A 146 2.57 -17.12 5.35
N SER A 147 2.44 -17.15 4.03
CA SER A 147 3.49 -16.66 3.13
C SER A 147 3.74 -15.16 3.24
N ASP A 148 2.72 -14.37 3.56
CA ASP A 148 2.82 -12.92 3.77
C ASP A 148 3.53 -12.59 5.09
N SER A 149 3.08 -13.15 6.21
CA SER A 149 3.69 -12.95 7.53
C SER A 149 5.10 -13.53 7.59
N TYR A 150 5.35 -14.68 6.96
CA TYR A 150 6.67 -15.29 6.88
C TYR A 150 7.69 -14.41 6.14
N ARG A 151 7.30 -13.80 5.01
CA ARG A 151 8.16 -12.84 4.28
C ARG A 151 8.51 -11.62 5.11
N LEU A 152 7.53 -11.07 5.83
CA LEU A 152 7.79 -9.97 6.76
C LEU A 152 8.76 -10.39 7.86
N PHE A 153 8.53 -11.56 8.49
CA PHE A 153 9.43 -12.11 9.51
C PHE A 153 10.88 -12.21 9.01
N LEU A 154 11.09 -12.80 7.82
CA LEU A 154 12.44 -12.91 7.25
C LEU A 154 13.05 -11.54 6.94
N SER A 155 12.26 -10.58 6.46
CA SER A 155 12.74 -9.22 6.22
C SER A 155 13.21 -8.53 7.50
N LEU A 156 12.46 -8.68 8.59
CA LEU A 156 12.82 -8.13 9.90
C LEU A 156 14.03 -8.84 10.53
N LEU A 157 14.19 -10.13 10.26
CA LEU A 157 15.29 -10.93 10.83
C LEU A 157 16.64 -10.66 10.14
N TYR A 158 16.64 -10.44 8.82
CA TYR A 158 17.87 -10.33 8.02
C TYR A 158 18.16 -8.92 7.50
N SER A 159 17.36 -7.91 7.87
CA SER A 159 17.56 -6.52 7.47
C SER A 159 17.22 -5.54 8.58
N GLU A 160 17.93 -4.43 8.61
CA GLU A 160 17.62 -3.30 9.51
C GLU A 160 16.63 -2.32 8.87
N LYS A 161 16.41 -2.37 7.55
CA LYS A 161 15.59 -1.41 6.81
C LYS A 161 14.10 -1.58 7.09
N PRO A 162 13.32 -0.48 7.03
CA PRO A 162 11.85 -0.56 7.02
C PRO A 162 11.35 -1.46 5.90
N VAL A 163 10.16 -2.04 6.07
CA VAL A 163 9.62 -3.02 5.13
C VAL A 163 8.31 -2.53 4.50
N VAL A 164 8.26 -2.49 3.17
CA VAL A 164 7.01 -2.36 2.42
C VAL A 164 6.44 -3.76 2.22
N THR A 165 5.24 -3.99 2.72
CA THR A 165 4.58 -5.31 2.76
C THR A 165 3.08 -5.20 2.53
N GLY A 166 2.35 -6.29 2.67
CA GLY A 166 0.89 -6.34 2.63
C GLY A 166 0.40 -7.70 3.10
N ALA A 167 -0.75 -7.73 3.76
CA ALA A 167 -1.39 -8.95 4.17
C ALA A 167 -2.24 -9.55 3.04
N PHE A 168 -2.24 -10.86 2.90
CA PHE A 168 -3.03 -11.58 1.91
C PHE A 168 -4.36 -12.09 2.48
N THR A 169 -4.44 -12.19 3.80
CA THR A 169 -5.67 -12.53 4.52
C THR A 169 -5.89 -11.53 5.67
N ILE A 170 -7.11 -11.48 6.19
CA ILE A 170 -7.45 -10.61 7.33
C ILE A 170 -6.67 -11.06 8.58
N GLU A 171 -6.60 -12.36 8.81
CA GLU A 171 -5.96 -12.96 9.98
C GLU A 171 -4.44 -12.71 10.01
N SER A 172 -3.82 -12.62 8.85
CA SER A 172 -2.38 -12.37 8.74
C SER A 172 -1.95 -11.04 9.32
N PHE A 173 -2.81 -10.02 9.25
CA PHE A 173 -2.48 -8.70 9.77
C PHE A 173 -2.09 -8.72 11.25
N GLU A 174 -2.87 -9.42 12.08
CA GLU A 174 -2.59 -9.50 13.52
C GLU A 174 -1.22 -10.12 13.81
N VAL A 175 -0.85 -11.18 13.09
CA VAL A 175 0.47 -11.82 13.21
C VAL A 175 1.57 -10.85 12.77
N MET A 176 1.39 -10.18 11.64
CA MET A 176 2.35 -9.23 11.10
C MET A 176 2.54 -8.02 12.03
N LYS A 177 1.45 -7.46 12.55
CA LYS A 177 1.48 -6.39 13.56
C LYS A 177 2.26 -6.82 14.80
N ASN A 178 2.04 -8.04 15.28
CA ASN A 178 2.74 -8.55 16.46
C ASN A 178 4.26 -8.69 16.23
N PHE A 179 4.71 -9.02 15.02
CA PHE A 179 6.15 -8.96 14.68
C PHE A 179 6.69 -7.53 14.77
N LEU A 180 5.95 -6.56 14.25
CA LEU A 180 6.35 -5.14 14.31
C LEU A 180 6.42 -4.65 15.77
N VAL A 181 5.43 -5.02 16.59
CA VAL A 181 5.41 -4.72 18.03
C VAL A 181 6.58 -5.38 18.76
N ALA A 182 6.90 -6.64 18.44
CA ALA A 182 8.03 -7.34 19.04
C ALA A 182 9.37 -6.64 18.75
N VAL A 183 9.55 -6.10 17.55
CA VAL A 183 10.73 -5.32 17.18
C VAL A 183 10.77 -3.98 17.92
N ARG A 184 9.64 -3.30 18.08
CA ARG A 184 9.55 -1.98 18.73
C ARG A 184 9.49 -2.05 20.26
N GLY A 185 9.05 -3.16 20.83
CA GLY A 185 8.84 -3.36 22.25
C GLY A 185 7.42 -3.04 22.74
N SER A 186 6.66 -2.18 22.06
CA SER A 186 5.27 -1.88 22.39
C SER A 186 4.48 -1.34 21.19
N GLU A 187 3.15 -1.36 21.29
CA GLU A 187 2.26 -0.73 20.30
C GLU A 187 2.45 0.79 20.27
N GLU A 188 2.69 1.41 21.41
CA GLU A 188 2.90 2.86 21.50
C GLU A 188 4.20 3.27 20.78
N GLU A 189 5.28 2.54 20.96
CA GLU A 189 6.53 2.77 20.22
C GLU A 189 6.36 2.52 18.72
N LEU A 190 5.55 1.54 18.32
CA LEU A 190 5.23 1.29 16.93
C LEU A 190 4.47 2.47 16.30
N ARG A 191 3.50 3.06 17.01
CA ARG A 191 2.76 4.26 16.56
C ARG A 191 3.69 5.46 16.35
N GLN A 192 4.63 5.67 17.26
CA GLN A 192 5.56 6.79 17.18
C GLN A 192 6.66 6.59 16.15
N LYS A 193 7.09 5.33 15.96
CA LYS A 193 8.20 4.97 15.07
C LYS A 193 7.81 3.81 14.15
N PRO A 194 6.92 4.03 13.19
CA PRO A 194 6.53 2.97 12.25
C PRO A 194 7.74 2.48 11.45
N LEU A 195 7.84 1.15 11.28
CA LEU A 195 8.92 0.50 10.53
C LEU A 195 8.42 -0.27 9.31
N SER A 196 7.15 -0.12 8.98
CA SER A 196 6.54 -0.80 7.85
C SER A 196 5.49 0.08 7.18
N VAL A 197 5.28 -0.12 5.88
CA VAL A 197 4.15 0.40 5.11
C VAL A 197 3.38 -0.79 4.56
N PHE A 198 2.05 -0.77 4.70
CA PHE A 198 1.19 -1.81 4.14
C PHE A 198 0.61 -1.37 2.80
N SER A 199 0.87 -2.17 1.77
CA SER A 199 0.29 -1.97 0.44
C SER A 199 -1.14 -2.46 0.40
N CYS A 200 -2.08 -1.56 0.14
CA CYS A 200 -3.50 -1.84 0.00
C CYS A 200 -3.95 -1.51 -1.42
N CYS A 201 -4.27 -2.53 -2.20
CA CYS A 201 -4.58 -2.38 -3.62
C CYS A 201 -6.11 -2.36 -3.84
N PRO A 202 -6.70 -1.23 -4.22
CA PRO A 202 -8.09 -1.23 -4.68
C PRO A 202 -8.21 -2.04 -5.97
N THR A 203 -9.31 -2.77 -6.10
CA THR A 203 -9.59 -3.62 -7.27
C THR A 203 -10.32 -2.82 -8.34
N SER A 204 -9.92 -2.97 -9.61
CA SER A 204 -10.64 -2.36 -10.73
C SER A 204 -11.83 -3.21 -11.18
N PRO A 205 -12.92 -2.58 -11.68
CA PRO A 205 -13.20 -1.15 -11.61
C PRO A 205 -13.89 -0.77 -10.29
N LEU A 206 -13.53 0.39 -9.70
CA LEU A 206 -14.28 1.05 -8.59
C LEU A 206 -14.63 0.12 -7.42
N LYS A 207 -13.69 -0.74 -6.96
CA LYS A 207 -13.99 -1.79 -5.99
C LYS A 207 -12.92 -1.93 -4.93
N TRP A 208 -13.35 -2.17 -3.69
CA TRP A 208 -12.51 -2.53 -2.57
C TRP A 208 -12.88 -3.92 -2.05
N SER A 209 -11.93 -4.83 -2.02
CA SER A 209 -12.13 -6.17 -1.45
C SER A 209 -12.24 -6.11 0.06
N ASP A 210 -12.81 -7.14 0.68
CA ASP A 210 -12.92 -7.26 2.13
C ASP A 210 -11.53 -7.22 2.80
N VAL A 211 -10.58 -8.01 2.32
CA VAL A 211 -9.21 -8.08 2.86
C VAL A 211 -8.51 -6.72 2.80
N THR A 212 -8.53 -6.06 1.64
CA THR A 212 -7.89 -4.75 1.48
C THR A 212 -8.51 -3.70 2.38
N SER A 213 -9.84 -3.68 2.44
CA SER A 213 -10.61 -2.77 3.26
C SER A 213 -10.34 -2.98 4.75
N GLN A 214 -10.30 -4.24 5.22
CA GLN A 214 -9.99 -4.56 6.60
C GLN A 214 -8.56 -4.15 6.97
N ASN A 215 -7.60 -4.40 6.08
CA ASN A 215 -6.20 -4.00 6.31
C ASN A 215 -6.05 -2.48 6.49
N VAL A 216 -6.83 -1.67 5.76
CA VAL A 216 -6.81 -0.20 5.94
C VAL A 216 -7.30 0.19 7.34
N ILE A 217 -8.41 -0.38 7.81
CA ILE A 217 -8.93 -0.12 9.16
C ILE A 217 -7.90 -0.53 10.22
N ASP A 218 -7.34 -1.72 10.07
CA ASP A 218 -6.42 -2.28 11.05
C ASP A 218 -5.11 -1.49 11.08
N CYS A 219 -4.57 -1.10 9.95
CA CYS A 219 -3.42 -0.19 9.89
C CYS A 219 -3.71 1.15 10.56
N ALA A 220 -4.89 1.74 10.30
CA ALA A 220 -5.29 3.01 10.91
C ALA A 220 -5.36 2.92 12.45
N ARG A 221 -5.89 1.82 13.00
CA ARG A 221 -5.96 1.59 14.47
C ARG A 221 -4.59 1.61 15.14
N TYR A 222 -3.56 1.14 14.44
CA TYR A 222 -2.20 1.04 14.96
C TYR A 222 -1.26 2.13 14.44
N SER A 223 -1.77 3.11 13.70
CA SER A 223 -0.98 4.17 13.06
C SER A 223 0.14 3.64 12.15
N ILE A 224 -0.11 2.50 11.52
CA ILE A 224 0.79 1.93 10.51
C ILE A 224 0.50 2.61 9.18
N PRO A 225 1.50 3.22 8.51
CA PRO A 225 1.31 3.82 7.20
C PRO A 225 0.80 2.84 6.14
N VAL A 226 -0.09 3.33 5.29
CA VAL A 226 -0.65 2.57 4.16
C VAL A 226 -0.29 3.27 2.86
N GLU A 227 0.05 2.50 1.84
CA GLU A 227 0.09 2.97 0.47
C GLU A 227 -1.07 2.39 -0.33
N PHE A 228 -1.80 3.24 -1.05
CA PHE A 228 -2.84 2.81 -1.97
C PHE A 228 -2.26 2.65 -3.36
N ILE A 229 -2.19 1.40 -3.83
CA ILE A 229 -1.66 1.09 -5.15
C ILE A 229 -2.79 0.86 -6.13
N SER A 230 -3.11 1.86 -6.93
CA SER A 230 -3.93 1.69 -8.13
C SER A 230 -3.05 1.15 -9.24
N MET A 231 -3.35 -0.03 -9.76
CA MET A 231 -2.63 -0.63 -10.88
C MET A 231 -3.41 -0.40 -12.20
N PRO A 232 -3.31 0.80 -12.82
CA PRO A 232 -4.07 1.12 -14.03
C PRO A 232 -3.37 0.53 -15.25
N LEU A 233 -3.65 -0.70 -15.59
CA LEU A 233 -3.18 -1.32 -16.83
C LEU A 233 -4.05 -0.82 -17.98
N SER A 234 -3.57 0.17 -18.72
CA SER A 234 -4.30 0.78 -19.85
C SER A 234 -4.79 -0.25 -20.85
N GLY A 235 -6.08 -0.20 -21.16
CA GLY A 235 -6.73 -1.13 -22.08
C GLY A 235 -7.10 -2.48 -21.49
N PHE A 236 -6.78 -2.74 -20.20
CA PHE A 236 -7.16 -3.98 -19.50
C PHE A 236 -8.05 -3.69 -18.29
N VAL A 237 -7.51 -3.05 -17.27
CA VAL A 237 -8.23 -2.67 -16.04
C VAL A 237 -8.37 -1.16 -15.87
N ALA A 238 -7.92 -0.40 -16.86
CA ALA A 238 -8.06 1.05 -16.95
C ALA A 238 -8.38 1.45 -18.40
N PRO A 239 -8.95 2.66 -18.63
CA PRO A 239 -9.17 3.19 -19.97
C PRO A 239 -7.89 3.23 -20.80
N VAL A 240 -8.04 3.11 -22.13
CA VAL A 240 -6.89 3.12 -23.08
C VAL A 240 -6.16 4.47 -23.16
N THR A 241 -6.78 5.56 -22.66
CA THR A 241 -6.19 6.89 -22.70
C THR A 241 -5.36 7.17 -21.46
N LEU A 242 -4.29 7.95 -21.61
CA LEU A 242 -3.45 8.40 -20.49
C LEU A 242 -4.29 9.15 -19.44
N THR A 243 -5.12 10.10 -19.87
CA THR A 243 -5.99 10.89 -18.97
C THR A 243 -6.96 9.99 -18.20
N GLY A 244 -7.61 9.03 -18.86
CA GLY A 244 -8.52 8.09 -18.21
C GLY A 244 -7.79 7.20 -17.18
N SER A 245 -6.57 6.77 -17.46
CA SER A 245 -5.73 6.02 -16.50
C SER A 245 -5.36 6.89 -15.30
N LEU A 246 -5.02 8.17 -15.50
CA LEU A 246 -4.71 9.10 -14.42
C LEU A 246 -5.93 9.42 -13.54
N ILE A 247 -7.11 9.57 -14.13
CA ILE A 247 -8.38 9.74 -13.38
C ILE A 247 -8.64 8.51 -12.50
N GLN A 248 -8.38 7.31 -13.02
CA GLN A 248 -8.51 6.09 -12.23
C GLN A 248 -7.55 6.03 -11.05
N ILE A 249 -6.32 6.52 -11.18
CA ILE A 249 -5.40 6.66 -10.06
C ILE A 249 -5.94 7.70 -9.06
N GLY A 250 -6.35 8.86 -9.54
CA GLY A 250 -6.86 9.97 -8.72
C GLY A 250 -8.00 9.50 -7.81
N ARG A 251 -9.00 8.81 -8.32
CA ARG A 251 -10.15 8.31 -7.52
C ARG A 251 -9.79 7.33 -6.39
N ALA A 252 -8.64 6.72 -6.44
CA ALA A 252 -8.19 5.83 -5.38
C ALA A 252 -7.47 6.58 -4.24
N HIS A 253 -7.13 7.86 -4.46
CA HIS A 253 -6.32 8.68 -3.56
C HIS A 253 -7.04 9.95 -3.07
N VAL A 254 -8.29 10.16 -3.45
CA VAL A 254 -9.13 11.28 -2.95
C VAL A 254 -10.15 10.84 -1.94
#